data_b1fb079733cec98bb8a2a480798d43c2
#
_entry.id   b1fb079733cec98bb8a2a480798d43c2
#
_cell.length_a   1.000
_cell.length_b   1.000
_cell.length_c   1.000
_cell.angle_alpha   90.00
_cell.angle_beta   90.00
_cell.angle_gamma   90.00
#
_symmetry.space_group_name_H-M   'P 1'
#
loop_
_entity.id
_entity.type
_entity.pdbx_description
1 polymer ?
#
loop_
_entity_poly.entity_id
_entity_poly.type
_entity_poly.pdbx_seq_one_letter_code
_entity_poly.pdbx_strand_id
1 'polypeptide(L)'
;METSSNHKLRYLLPGVTDVSLTDTLNSKPSINNGNPATRNPQHATRNTNSATRNPQHATRNPEFCYAVDLGRIDYKAAWKLQTDIVSARVKGIIDTDIILFLEHPAVFTLGRRGGRDHLLVSEEFLKTSGIPIVQVERGGHITFHGPGQLVAYPIVNLKAHRIGVVDFVAALEDIMLATVQTWGITAERNSANRGIWVGNNKLGSIGLAIRKGISFHGLALNVNIDLKPFSWIQPCGLEGVWMTSMQQELGRELPMNDVCTVVKEQFESVLDLNLTATSFSHLQQQLQNPNQRPPAEHGV
;
A
#
# COMPACT_ATOMS: atom_id res chain seq x y z
N MET A 1 24.87 45.22 -1.36
CA MET A 1 26.06 44.31 -1.42
C MET A 1 26.04 43.52 -0.14
N GLU A 2 25.47 42.34 -0.18
CA GLU A 2 25.72 41.28 0.81
C GLU A 2 25.19 39.98 0.24
N THR A 3 26.08 39.04 0.14
CA THR A 3 25.96 37.79 -0.59
C THR A 3 25.29 36.74 0.28
N SER A 4 24.22 36.17 -0.25
CA SER A 4 23.49 35.03 0.34
C SER A 4 24.35 33.76 0.26
N SER A 5 24.68 33.21 1.43
CA SER A 5 25.49 32.00 1.58
C SER A 5 24.58 30.78 1.65
N ASN A 6 24.59 29.98 0.60
CA ASN A 6 23.92 28.67 0.53
C ASN A 6 24.67 27.63 1.39
N HIS A 7 24.11 27.24 2.52
CA HIS A 7 24.61 26.11 3.33
C HIS A 7 23.99 24.79 2.82
N LYS A 8 24.70 24.13 1.92
CA LYS A 8 24.52 22.71 1.64
C LYS A 8 25.15 21.89 2.78
N LEU A 9 24.35 21.32 3.65
CA LEU A 9 24.79 20.30 4.62
C LEU A 9 25.16 19.01 3.85
N ARG A 10 26.46 18.78 3.66
CA ARG A 10 27.03 17.52 3.24
C ARG A 10 27.22 16.65 4.49
N TYR A 11 26.49 15.55 4.60
CA TYR A 11 26.81 14.50 5.57
C TYR A 11 27.93 13.64 4.98
N LEU A 12 29.15 13.83 5.49
CA LEU A 12 30.30 12.96 5.25
C LEU A 12 30.22 11.78 6.23
N LEU A 13 30.17 10.56 5.69
CA LEU A 13 30.38 9.33 6.44
C LEU A 13 31.88 9.08 6.59
N PRO A 14 32.43 8.74 7.77
CA PRO A 14 33.81 8.32 7.90
C PRO A 14 33.96 6.83 7.57
N GLY A 15 34.88 6.52 6.66
CA GLY A 15 35.48 5.21 6.50
C GLY A 15 35.01 4.32 5.36
N VAL A 16 35.16 4.75 4.09
CA VAL A 16 35.28 3.82 2.96
C VAL A 16 36.42 4.31 2.08
N THR A 17 37.51 3.56 2.06
CA THR A 17 38.67 3.76 1.18
C THR A 17 38.30 3.31 -0.23
N ASP A 18 38.63 4.17 -1.22
CA ASP A 18 38.57 3.91 -2.64
C ASP A 18 39.30 2.62 -3.02
N VAL A 19 38.58 1.72 -3.70
CA VAL A 19 39.21 0.63 -4.47
C VAL A 19 38.94 0.91 -5.94
N SER A 20 40.02 1.25 -6.66
CA SER A 20 40.03 1.48 -8.08
C SER A 20 39.71 0.21 -8.88
N LEU A 21 38.74 0.28 -9.78
CA LEU A 21 38.49 -0.69 -10.83
C LEU A 21 39.43 -0.46 -12.01
N THR A 22 40.37 -1.39 -12.25
CA THR A 22 41.04 -1.52 -13.54
C THR A 22 40.65 -2.86 -14.17
N ASP A 23 40.15 -2.76 -15.38
CA ASP A 23 40.11 -3.66 -16.52
C ASP A 23 40.54 -5.15 -16.34
N THR A 24 39.68 -6.07 -16.78
CA THR A 24 40.07 -7.19 -17.61
C THR A 24 38.97 -7.60 -18.60
N LEU A 25 39.24 -7.33 -19.86
CA LEU A 25 38.52 -7.85 -21.04
C LEU A 25 38.97 -9.28 -21.36
N ASN A 26 38.08 -10.02 -22.00
CA ASN A 26 38.27 -11.20 -22.84
C ASN A 26 38.25 -12.61 -22.23
N SER A 27 37.14 -13.30 -22.53
CA SER A 27 37.24 -14.57 -23.29
C SER A 27 35.83 -15.09 -23.65
N LYS A 28 35.60 -15.24 -24.96
CA LYS A 28 34.50 -16.00 -25.55
C LYS A 28 34.77 -17.50 -25.42
N PRO A 29 33.76 -18.35 -25.27
CA PRO A 29 33.82 -19.70 -25.79
C PRO A 29 32.84 -19.94 -26.97
N SER A 30 33.35 -20.75 -27.83
CA SER A 30 32.93 -21.21 -29.14
C SER A 30 31.60 -21.95 -29.20
N ILE A 31 30.98 -21.76 -30.35
CA ILE A 31 29.81 -22.43 -30.92
C ILE A 31 30.07 -23.94 -31.10
N ASN A 32 29.12 -24.78 -30.66
CA ASN A 32 29.06 -26.17 -31.12
C ASN A 32 27.68 -26.45 -31.73
N ASN A 33 27.70 -26.74 -33.02
CA ASN A 33 26.56 -27.11 -33.86
C ASN A 33 26.11 -28.56 -33.59
N GLY A 34 24.84 -28.74 -33.27
CA GLY A 34 24.19 -30.05 -33.29
C GLY A 34 22.77 -29.92 -33.78
N ASN A 35 22.51 -30.55 -34.90
CA ASN A 35 21.34 -30.47 -35.77
C ASN A 35 20.14 -31.34 -35.31
N PRO A 36 18.95 -31.21 -35.89
CA PRO A 36 17.64 -31.12 -35.22
C PRO A 36 16.85 -32.43 -35.22
N ALA A 37 16.07 -32.60 -34.17
CA ALA A 37 14.99 -33.57 -34.16
C ALA A 37 13.65 -32.88 -34.24
N THR A 38 12.97 -33.06 -35.32
CA THR A 38 11.58 -32.68 -35.62
C THR A 38 10.63 -33.19 -34.56
N ARG A 39 9.90 -32.27 -33.89
CA ARG A 39 8.66 -32.59 -33.18
C ARG A 39 7.57 -31.57 -33.50
N ASN A 40 6.51 -32.12 -34.04
CA ASN A 40 5.22 -31.59 -34.43
C ASN A 40 4.62 -30.64 -33.40
N PRO A 41 4.19 -29.39 -33.76
CA PRO A 41 3.47 -28.51 -32.85
C PRO A 41 1.99 -28.88 -32.83
N GLN A 42 1.54 -29.52 -31.76
CA GLN A 42 0.11 -29.53 -31.47
C GLN A 42 -0.28 -28.17 -30.92
N HIS A 43 -1.15 -27.49 -31.63
CA HIS A 43 -1.86 -26.26 -31.24
C HIS A 43 -2.58 -26.46 -29.91
N ALA A 44 -2.01 -25.94 -28.83
CA ALA A 44 -2.75 -25.64 -27.64
C ALA A 44 -3.30 -24.20 -27.76
N THR A 45 -4.51 -24.06 -28.23
CA THR A 45 -5.30 -22.83 -28.13
C THR A 45 -5.47 -22.49 -26.66
N ARG A 46 -4.68 -21.54 -26.21
CA ARG A 46 -4.85 -20.92 -24.89
C ARG A 46 -6.14 -20.13 -24.91
N ASN A 47 -7.17 -20.70 -24.30
CA ASN A 47 -8.44 -20.05 -23.99
C ASN A 47 -8.13 -18.83 -23.09
N THR A 48 -8.15 -17.63 -23.67
CA THR A 48 -8.24 -16.38 -22.97
C THR A 48 -9.67 -16.25 -22.47
N ASN A 49 -10.01 -16.94 -21.39
CA ASN A 49 -11.20 -16.60 -20.63
C ASN A 49 -10.93 -15.26 -19.92
N SER A 50 -11.24 -14.19 -20.63
CA SER A 50 -11.71 -12.95 -20.04
C SER A 50 -12.74 -13.36 -18.99
N ALA A 51 -12.45 -13.14 -17.71
CA ALA A 51 -13.38 -13.36 -16.62
C ALA A 51 -14.58 -12.44 -16.88
N THR A 52 -15.60 -12.99 -17.50
CA THR A 52 -16.92 -12.38 -17.60
C THR A 52 -17.41 -12.14 -16.16
N ARG A 53 -17.44 -10.88 -15.74
CA ARG A 53 -18.14 -10.43 -14.55
C ARG A 53 -19.48 -11.14 -14.51
N ASN A 54 -19.72 -11.89 -13.44
CA ASN A 54 -20.99 -12.58 -13.21
C ASN A 54 -22.12 -11.51 -13.19
N PRO A 55 -23.13 -11.58 -14.09
CA PRO A 55 -24.17 -10.54 -14.19
C PRO A 55 -25.16 -10.52 -13.01
N GLN A 56 -24.92 -11.25 -11.95
CA GLN A 56 -25.81 -11.29 -10.76
C GLN A 56 -25.60 -10.11 -9.79
N HIS A 57 -24.71 -9.14 -10.09
CA HIS A 57 -24.54 -7.90 -9.30
C HIS A 57 -25.39 -6.71 -9.78
N ALA A 58 -26.23 -6.89 -10.80
CA ALA A 58 -27.09 -5.83 -11.29
C ALA A 58 -28.37 -5.72 -10.45
N THR A 59 -28.34 -4.94 -9.35
CA THR A 59 -29.43 -4.15 -8.72
C THR A 59 -29.21 -3.89 -7.21
N ARG A 60 -27.96 -3.89 -6.74
CA ARG A 60 -27.72 -3.41 -5.37
C ARG A 60 -27.42 -1.90 -5.46
N ASN A 61 -28.15 -1.07 -4.72
CA ASN A 61 -27.72 0.31 -4.51
C ASN A 61 -26.31 0.27 -3.88
N PRO A 62 -25.38 1.11 -4.33
CA PRO A 62 -24.03 1.17 -3.76
C PRO A 62 -24.11 1.31 -2.24
N GLU A 63 -23.30 0.51 -1.51
CA GLU A 63 -23.34 0.56 -0.04
C GLU A 63 -22.66 1.88 0.41
N PHE A 64 -23.32 2.59 1.31
CA PHE A 64 -22.84 3.84 1.88
C PHE A 64 -21.59 3.59 2.73
N CYS A 65 -20.53 4.40 2.51
CA CYS A 65 -19.27 4.30 3.21
C CYS A 65 -18.69 5.68 3.51
N TYR A 66 -18.22 5.92 4.73
CA TYR A 66 -17.55 7.17 5.07
C TYR A 66 -16.11 7.19 4.57
N ALA A 67 -15.71 8.27 3.92
CA ALA A 67 -14.34 8.62 3.58
C ALA A 67 -13.82 9.69 4.55
N VAL A 68 -12.76 9.39 5.30
CA VAL A 68 -12.19 10.29 6.30
C VAL A 68 -10.73 10.58 5.95
N ASP A 69 -10.43 11.85 5.66
CA ASP A 69 -9.07 12.32 5.46
C ASP A 69 -8.45 12.72 6.81
N LEU A 70 -7.37 12.06 7.19
CA LEU A 70 -6.68 12.30 8.46
C LEU A 70 -5.39 13.13 8.29
N GLY A 71 -5.01 13.45 7.04
CA GLY A 71 -3.73 14.09 6.76
C GLY A 71 -2.57 13.23 7.25
N ARG A 72 -1.55 13.87 7.83
CA ARG A 72 -0.41 13.15 8.40
C ARG A 72 -0.63 12.88 9.88
N ILE A 73 -0.74 11.60 10.26
CA ILE A 73 -1.06 11.15 11.62
C ILE A 73 -0.05 10.12 12.13
N ASP A 74 0.29 10.19 13.43
CA ASP A 74 1.13 9.18 14.10
C ASP A 74 0.55 7.78 13.92
N TYR A 75 1.43 6.78 13.73
CA TYR A 75 1.02 5.41 13.44
C TYR A 75 0.20 4.79 14.57
N LYS A 76 0.63 4.97 15.84
CA LYS A 76 -0.08 4.40 16.99
C LYS A 76 -1.44 5.08 17.21
N ALA A 77 -1.54 6.39 16.93
CA ALA A 77 -2.80 7.12 16.99
C ALA A 77 -3.78 6.61 15.92
N ALA A 78 -3.33 6.43 14.68
CA ALA A 78 -4.16 5.85 13.63
C ALA A 78 -4.53 4.39 13.90
N TRP A 79 -3.62 3.60 14.45
CA TRP A 79 -3.90 2.21 14.84
C TRP A 79 -4.93 2.12 15.97
N LYS A 80 -4.81 2.99 16.98
CA LYS A 80 -5.84 3.09 18.03
C LYS A 80 -7.20 3.45 17.46
N LEU A 81 -7.27 4.45 16.59
CA LEU A 81 -8.52 4.84 15.92
C LEU A 81 -9.14 3.67 15.15
N GLN A 82 -8.36 2.94 14.37
CA GLN A 82 -8.84 1.74 13.66
C GLN A 82 -9.42 0.71 14.63
N THR A 83 -8.74 0.41 15.73
CA THR A 83 -9.20 -0.57 16.71
C THR A 83 -10.47 -0.12 17.44
N ASP A 84 -10.62 1.18 17.70
CA ASP A 84 -11.83 1.76 18.27
C ASP A 84 -13.01 1.63 17.30
N ILE A 85 -12.81 1.97 16.02
CA ILE A 85 -13.83 1.80 14.96
C ILE A 85 -14.22 0.32 14.81
N VAL A 86 -13.24 -0.59 14.71
CA VAL A 86 -13.51 -2.03 14.63
C VAL A 86 -14.33 -2.51 15.84
N SER A 87 -13.98 -2.04 17.04
CA SER A 87 -14.74 -2.37 18.26
C SER A 87 -16.18 -1.86 18.20
N ALA A 88 -16.38 -0.60 17.77
CA ALA A 88 -17.69 0.00 17.60
C ALA A 88 -18.54 -0.74 16.55
N ARG A 89 -17.92 -1.14 15.42
CA ARG A 89 -18.53 -1.93 14.36
C ARG A 89 -18.96 -3.32 14.87
N VAL A 90 -18.08 -4.00 15.61
CA VAL A 90 -18.39 -5.34 16.18
C VAL A 90 -19.53 -5.27 17.20
N LYS A 91 -19.64 -4.16 17.95
CA LYS A 91 -20.73 -3.92 18.92
C LYS A 91 -22.02 -3.40 18.29
N GLY A 92 -22.03 -3.09 16.99
CA GLY A 92 -23.18 -2.48 16.30
C GLY A 92 -23.45 -1.03 16.70
N ILE A 93 -22.44 -0.35 17.26
CA ILE A 93 -22.51 1.10 17.58
C ILE A 93 -22.44 1.93 16.30
N ILE A 94 -21.55 1.51 15.37
CA ILE A 94 -21.44 2.06 14.02
C ILE A 94 -21.77 0.93 13.06
N ASP A 95 -22.72 1.13 12.16
CA ASP A 95 -23.13 0.17 11.13
C ASP A 95 -22.61 0.52 9.73
N THR A 96 -22.00 1.69 9.56
CA THR A 96 -21.44 2.20 8.31
C THR A 96 -19.98 1.79 8.17
N ASP A 97 -19.58 1.39 6.97
CA ASP A 97 -18.19 1.16 6.62
C ASP A 97 -17.42 2.48 6.54
N ILE A 98 -16.12 2.43 6.83
CA ILE A 98 -15.28 3.61 6.93
C ILE A 98 -13.94 3.33 6.24
N ILE A 99 -13.48 4.27 5.42
CA ILE A 99 -12.14 4.24 4.86
C ILE A 99 -11.38 5.46 5.36
N LEU A 100 -10.24 5.22 6.02
CA LEU A 100 -9.34 6.28 6.47
C LEU A 100 -8.25 6.48 5.44
N PHE A 101 -8.07 7.72 4.96
CA PHE A 101 -7.00 8.12 4.04
C PHE A 101 -5.99 8.98 4.80
N LEU A 102 -4.70 8.69 4.66
CA LEU A 102 -3.68 9.34 5.48
C LEU A 102 -2.25 9.15 4.94
N GLU A 103 -1.33 9.87 5.54
CA GLU A 103 0.11 9.61 5.54
C GLU A 103 0.60 9.36 6.95
N HIS A 104 1.72 8.65 7.13
CA HIS A 104 2.40 8.54 8.42
C HIS A 104 3.71 9.31 8.45
N PRO A 105 4.15 9.83 9.61
CA PRO A 105 5.57 10.06 9.86
C PRO A 105 6.38 8.77 9.65
N ALA A 106 7.70 8.91 9.48
CA ALA A 106 8.59 7.77 9.31
C ALA A 106 8.43 6.73 10.43
N VAL A 107 8.11 5.49 10.08
CA VAL A 107 7.90 4.38 11.02
C VAL A 107 8.13 3.04 10.34
N PHE A 108 8.79 2.10 11.03
CA PHE A 108 8.80 0.69 10.65
C PHE A 108 7.69 -0.06 11.38
N THR A 109 6.97 -0.91 10.66
CA THR A 109 5.95 -1.78 11.27
C THR A 109 6.27 -3.23 11.04
N LEU A 110 6.21 -4.03 12.11
CA LEU A 110 6.38 -5.49 12.07
C LEU A 110 4.99 -6.12 12.04
N GLY A 111 4.65 -6.79 10.93
CA GLY A 111 3.42 -7.58 10.84
C GLY A 111 3.55 -8.91 11.56
N ARG A 112 2.51 -9.75 11.47
CA ARG A 112 2.42 -11.05 12.21
C ARG A 112 3.54 -12.04 11.87
N ARG A 113 4.14 -11.94 10.67
CA ARG A 113 5.26 -12.77 10.21
C ARG A 113 6.59 -12.02 10.23
N GLY A 114 6.58 -10.75 10.68
CA GLY A 114 7.78 -9.91 10.72
C GLY A 114 8.47 -10.03 12.06
N GLY A 115 9.77 -10.34 12.02
CA GLY A 115 10.68 -10.28 13.14
C GLY A 115 11.69 -9.14 12.96
N ARG A 116 12.47 -8.89 14.01
CA ARG A 116 13.60 -7.92 14.00
C ARG A 116 14.80 -8.43 13.20
N ASP A 117 14.85 -9.73 12.94
CA ASP A 117 15.79 -10.44 12.06
C ASP A 117 15.75 -9.96 10.61
N HIS A 118 14.67 -9.29 10.20
CA HIS A 118 14.56 -8.63 8.90
C HIS A 118 15.06 -7.18 8.87
N LEU A 119 15.60 -6.66 9.97
CA LEU A 119 16.31 -5.38 10.01
C LEU A 119 17.75 -5.58 9.52
N LEU A 120 18.15 -4.80 8.53
CA LEU A 120 19.53 -4.78 7.99
C LEU A 120 20.40 -3.72 8.66
N VAL A 121 19.81 -2.91 9.53
CA VAL A 121 20.49 -1.88 10.34
C VAL A 121 20.22 -2.14 11.83
N SER A 122 21.07 -1.59 12.70
CA SER A 122 20.88 -1.75 14.15
C SER A 122 19.70 -0.94 14.66
N GLU A 123 19.06 -1.40 15.75
CA GLU A 123 18.00 -0.62 16.41
C GLU A 123 18.54 0.70 16.96
N GLU A 124 19.79 0.77 17.35
CA GLU A 124 20.44 2.00 17.79
C GLU A 124 20.51 3.02 16.67
N PHE A 125 20.81 2.58 15.44
CA PHE A 125 20.76 3.44 14.25
C PHE A 125 19.34 4.00 14.04
N LEU A 126 18.30 3.18 14.12
CA LEU A 126 16.92 3.63 13.95
C LEU A 126 16.48 4.59 15.07
N LYS A 127 16.89 4.30 16.32
CA LYS A 127 16.63 5.16 17.47
C LYS A 127 17.29 6.54 17.30
N THR A 128 18.55 6.57 16.86
CA THR A 128 19.30 7.80 16.58
C THR A 128 18.67 8.57 15.40
N SER A 129 18.13 7.84 14.41
CA SER A 129 17.40 8.44 13.27
C SER A 129 15.98 8.90 13.63
N GLY A 130 15.52 8.68 14.87
CA GLY A 130 14.19 9.07 15.31
C GLY A 130 13.05 8.26 14.69
N ILE A 131 13.33 7.07 14.11
CA ILE A 131 12.34 6.24 13.43
C ILE A 131 11.91 5.09 14.33
N PRO A 132 10.67 5.09 14.84
CA PRO A 132 10.18 4.03 15.72
C PRO A 132 9.90 2.73 14.96
N ILE A 133 9.95 1.62 15.73
CA ILE A 133 9.49 0.30 15.28
C ILE A 133 8.24 -0.05 16.06
N VAL A 134 7.17 -0.46 15.38
CA VAL A 134 5.88 -0.83 16.00
C VAL A 134 5.48 -2.24 15.59
N GLN A 135 5.26 -3.13 16.56
CA GLN A 135 4.70 -4.47 16.33
C GLN A 135 3.18 -4.37 16.19
N VAL A 136 2.62 -4.98 15.15
CA VAL A 136 1.18 -4.91 14.84
C VAL A 136 0.64 -6.23 14.29
N GLU A 137 -0.69 -6.38 14.29
CA GLU A 137 -1.39 -7.60 13.88
C GLU A 137 -1.67 -7.73 12.37
N ARG A 138 -1.27 -6.76 11.52
CA ARG A 138 -1.45 -6.89 10.06
C ARG A 138 -0.72 -8.10 9.50
N GLY A 139 -1.20 -8.62 8.38
CA GLY A 139 -0.47 -9.63 7.61
C GLY A 139 0.87 -9.09 7.08
N GLY A 140 1.74 -10.02 6.70
CA GLY A 140 3.06 -9.70 6.13
C GLY A 140 4.17 -9.56 7.16
N HIS A 141 5.33 -9.15 6.67
CA HIS A 141 6.59 -8.99 7.41
C HIS A 141 6.80 -7.53 7.83
N ILE A 142 8.05 -7.10 7.89
CA ILE A 142 8.43 -5.71 8.12
C ILE A 142 8.12 -4.85 6.89
N THR A 143 7.71 -3.61 7.11
CA THR A 143 7.62 -2.56 6.08
C THR A 143 7.91 -1.20 6.67
N PHE A 144 8.09 -0.22 5.80
CA PHE A 144 8.28 1.18 6.14
C PHE A 144 7.07 2.00 5.70
N HIS A 145 6.69 2.98 6.52
CA HIS A 145 5.77 4.05 6.17
C HIS A 145 6.45 5.40 6.41
N GLY A 146 6.15 6.38 5.57
CA GLY A 146 6.71 7.72 5.67
C GLY A 146 5.96 8.75 4.83
N PRO A 147 6.33 10.03 4.94
CA PRO A 147 5.77 11.10 4.12
C PRO A 147 5.90 10.79 2.63
N GLY A 148 4.87 11.12 1.86
CA GLY A 148 4.80 10.81 0.43
C GLY A 148 4.29 9.39 0.12
N GLN A 149 3.88 8.61 1.13
CA GLN A 149 3.17 7.34 0.94
C GLN A 149 1.69 7.53 1.25
N LEU A 150 0.82 7.31 0.28
CA LEU A 150 -0.62 7.29 0.49
C LEU A 150 -1.02 5.97 1.15
N VAL A 151 -1.65 6.07 2.31
CA VAL A 151 -2.16 4.92 3.06
C VAL A 151 -3.69 4.99 3.10
N ALA A 152 -4.34 3.87 2.81
CA ALA A 152 -5.78 3.72 2.99
C ALA A 152 -6.10 2.52 3.88
N TYR A 153 -6.90 2.76 4.93
CA TYR A 153 -7.35 1.75 5.87
C TYR A 153 -8.86 1.52 5.73
N PRO A 154 -9.29 0.56 4.87
CA PRO A 154 -10.70 0.20 4.75
C PRO A 154 -11.16 -0.65 5.95
N ILE A 155 -12.06 -0.10 6.73
CA ILE A 155 -12.71 -0.76 7.88
C ILE A 155 -14.11 -1.18 7.44
N VAL A 156 -14.16 -2.34 6.77
CA VAL A 156 -15.29 -2.84 6.01
C VAL A 156 -15.79 -4.17 6.58
N ASN A 157 -17.10 -4.35 6.64
CA ASN A 157 -17.70 -5.62 7.03
C ASN A 157 -17.75 -6.60 5.85
N LEU A 158 -16.70 -7.42 5.70
CA LEU A 158 -16.57 -8.35 4.59
C LEU A 158 -17.72 -9.37 4.50
N LYS A 159 -18.35 -9.71 5.64
CA LYS A 159 -19.49 -10.61 5.65
C LYS A 159 -20.74 -9.96 5.07
N ALA A 160 -20.98 -8.67 5.39
CA ALA A 160 -22.11 -7.92 4.83
C ALA A 160 -21.96 -7.77 3.32
N HIS A 161 -20.74 -7.49 2.85
CA HIS A 161 -20.43 -7.43 1.42
C HIS A 161 -20.34 -8.80 0.74
N ARG A 162 -20.39 -9.92 1.49
CA ARG A 162 -20.25 -11.28 0.97
C ARG A 162 -18.94 -11.48 0.17
N ILE A 163 -17.88 -10.78 0.56
CA ILE A 163 -16.57 -10.86 -0.07
C ILE A 163 -15.60 -11.67 0.81
N GLY A 164 -14.87 -12.58 0.19
CA GLY A 164 -13.81 -13.34 0.84
C GLY A 164 -12.56 -12.47 1.08
N VAL A 165 -11.73 -12.84 2.06
CA VAL A 165 -10.50 -12.08 2.37
C VAL A 165 -9.55 -12.04 1.16
N VAL A 166 -9.46 -13.13 0.40
CA VAL A 166 -8.60 -13.22 -0.79
C VAL A 166 -9.09 -12.29 -1.88
N ASP A 167 -10.41 -12.26 -2.12
CA ASP A 167 -11.04 -11.40 -3.13
C ASP A 167 -10.95 -9.94 -2.71
N PHE A 168 -11.08 -9.63 -1.42
CA PHE A 168 -10.90 -8.27 -0.91
C PHE A 168 -9.46 -7.78 -1.09
N VAL A 169 -8.46 -8.64 -0.84
CA VAL A 169 -7.06 -8.31 -1.15
C VAL A 169 -6.87 -8.08 -2.65
N ALA A 170 -7.47 -8.89 -3.51
CA ALA A 170 -7.42 -8.69 -4.96
C ALA A 170 -8.09 -7.38 -5.38
N ALA A 171 -9.22 -7.01 -4.78
CA ALA A 171 -9.87 -5.73 -5.02
C ALA A 171 -8.99 -4.52 -4.60
N LEU A 172 -8.26 -4.62 -3.49
CA LEU A 172 -7.29 -3.58 -3.10
C LEU A 172 -6.10 -3.48 -4.06
N GLU A 173 -5.68 -4.60 -4.67
CA GLU A 173 -4.70 -4.57 -5.76
C GLU A 173 -5.29 -3.89 -7.00
N ASP A 174 -6.55 -4.18 -7.38
CA ASP A 174 -7.24 -3.54 -8.50
C ASP A 174 -7.36 -2.03 -8.31
N ILE A 175 -7.72 -1.57 -7.11
CA ILE A 175 -7.77 -0.14 -6.77
C ILE A 175 -6.42 0.53 -7.03
N MET A 176 -5.33 -0.05 -6.55
CA MET A 176 -3.99 0.51 -6.78
C MET A 176 -3.59 0.45 -8.26
N LEU A 177 -3.86 -0.65 -8.97
CA LEU A 177 -3.55 -0.80 -10.40
C LEU A 177 -4.29 0.25 -11.23
N ALA A 178 -5.61 0.39 -11.03
CA ALA A 178 -6.41 1.37 -11.72
C ALA A 178 -5.95 2.81 -11.39
N THR A 179 -5.61 3.08 -10.13
CA THR A 179 -5.06 4.37 -9.71
C THR A 179 -3.80 4.72 -10.51
N VAL A 180 -2.77 3.87 -10.49
CA VAL A 180 -1.48 4.21 -11.11
C VAL A 180 -1.57 4.28 -12.63
N GLN A 181 -2.52 3.54 -13.23
CA GLN A 181 -2.77 3.57 -14.67
C GLN A 181 -3.28 4.94 -15.14
N THR A 182 -3.96 5.74 -14.31
CA THR A 182 -4.39 7.11 -14.68
C THR A 182 -3.21 8.04 -14.97
N TRP A 183 -2.02 7.74 -14.44
CA TRP A 183 -0.76 8.43 -14.74
C TRP A 183 0.10 7.72 -15.78
N GLY A 184 -0.43 6.67 -16.43
CA GLY A 184 0.28 5.91 -17.47
C GLY A 184 1.31 4.93 -16.92
N ILE A 185 1.32 4.64 -15.62
CA ILE A 185 2.20 3.63 -15.02
C ILE A 185 1.59 2.25 -15.27
N THR A 186 2.33 1.38 -15.97
CA THR A 186 1.96 -0.02 -16.15
C THR A 186 2.49 -0.85 -14.99
N ALA A 187 1.59 -1.25 -14.09
CA ALA A 187 1.91 -2.11 -12.96
C ALA A 187 1.14 -3.42 -13.04
N GLU A 188 1.63 -4.44 -12.36
CA GLU A 188 1.05 -5.79 -12.34
C GLU A 188 1.01 -6.39 -10.92
N ARG A 189 0.26 -7.48 -10.77
CA ARG A 189 0.28 -8.30 -9.56
C ARG A 189 1.45 -9.27 -9.59
N ASN A 190 1.96 -9.60 -8.40
CA ASN A 190 2.94 -10.65 -8.24
C ASN A 190 2.34 -11.80 -7.41
N SER A 191 2.37 -13.03 -7.95
CA SER A 191 1.78 -14.19 -7.29
C SER A 191 2.49 -14.59 -5.99
N ALA A 192 3.78 -14.30 -5.87
CA ALA A 192 4.56 -14.62 -4.68
C ALA A 192 4.39 -13.60 -3.54
N ASN A 193 4.02 -12.35 -3.88
CA ASN A 193 3.96 -11.27 -2.89
C ASN A 193 2.86 -10.26 -3.23
N ARG A 194 1.83 -10.20 -2.38
CA ARG A 194 0.68 -9.31 -2.55
C ARG A 194 1.06 -7.84 -2.63
N GLY A 195 0.35 -7.10 -3.49
CA GLY A 195 0.57 -5.71 -3.84
C GLY A 195 0.76 -5.51 -5.34
N ILE A 196 1.18 -4.33 -5.75
CA ILE A 196 1.39 -4.00 -7.17
C ILE A 196 2.87 -3.71 -7.46
N TRP A 197 3.29 -4.03 -8.68
CA TRP A 197 4.69 -4.07 -9.07
C TRP A 197 4.89 -3.44 -10.45
N VAL A 198 6.04 -2.78 -10.65
CA VAL A 198 6.54 -2.34 -11.94
C VAL A 198 7.81 -3.16 -12.21
N GLY A 199 7.73 -4.14 -13.10
CA GLY A 199 8.78 -5.14 -13.25
C GLY A 199 9.08 -5.85 -11.92
N ASN A 200 10.31 -5.79 -11.45
CA ASN A 200 10.74 -6.41 -10.18
C ASN A 200 10.63 -5.45 -8.97
N ASN A 201 10.13 -4.24 -9.17
CA ASN A 201 10.08 -3.21 -8.13
C ASN A 201 8.66 -3.10 -7.56
N LYS A 202 8.53 -3.14 -6.24
CA LYS A 202 7.24 -3.05 -5.58
C LYS A 202 6.80 -1.59 -5.44
N LEU A 203 5.65 -1.25 -6.03
CA LEU A 203 5.07 0.09 -6.02
C LEU A 203 4.04 0.27 -4.90
N GLY A 204 3.27 -0.76 -4.60
CA GLY A 204 2.25 -0.73 -3.57
C GLY A 204 2.21 -2.02 -2.75
N SER A 205 1.87 -1.90 -1.47
CA SER A 205 1.85 -2.99 -0.50
C SER A 205 0.47 -3.16 0.13
N ILE A 206 0.12 -4.39 0.50
CA ILE A 206 -1.10 -4.70 1.24
C ILE A 206 -0.76 -5.48 2.50
N GLY A 207 -1.33 -5.03 3.62
CA GLY A 207 -1.24 -5.74 4.89
C GLY A 207 -2.54 -5.57 5.67
N LEU A 208 -3.41 -6.57 5.67
CA LEU A 208 -4.71 -6.56 6.34
C LEU A 208 -4.70 -7.35 7.64
N ALA A 209 -5.61 -6.99 8.53
CA ALA A 209 -6.09 -7.82 9.61
C ALA A 209 -7.62 -7.86 9.58
N ILE A 210 -8.20 -8.97 10.08
CA ILE A 210 -9.65 -9.16 10.14
C ILE A 210 -10.04 -9.53 11.57
N ARG A 211 -11.01 -8.80 12.14
CA ARG A 211 -11.57 -9.08 13.46
C ARG A 211 -13.09 -9.20 13.38
N LYS A 212 -13.61 -10.37 13.68
CA LYS A 212 -15.07 -10.66 13.63
C LYS A 212 -15.72 -10.35 12.27
N GLY A 213 -14.95 -10.42 11.17
CA GLY A 213 -15.42 -10.13 9.82
C GLY A 213 -15.23 -8.68 9.39
N ILE A 214 -14.72 -7.81 10.26
CA ILE A 214 -14.37 -6.42 9.96
C ILE A 214 -12.89 -6.35 9.59
N SER A 215 -12.56 -5.74 8.44
CA SER A 215 -11.19 -5.48 8.02
C SER A 215 -10.61 -4.26 8.74
N PHE A 216 -9.30 -4.20 8.86
CA PHE A 216 -8.52 -3.03 9.28
C PHE A 216 -7.07 -3.17 8.82
N HIS A 217 -6.24 -2.12 9.00
CA HIS A 217 -5.08 -1.89 8.17
C HIS A 217 -5.51 -1.82 6.69
N GLY A 218 -4.64 -2.05 5.72
CA GLY A 218 -5.07 -1.92 4.34
C GLY A 218 -3.94 -1.88 3.33
N LEU A 219 -3.95 -0.87 2.48
CA LEU A 219 -2.97 -0.64 1.42
C LEU A 219 -2.06 0.56 1.71
N ALA A 220 -0.88 0.53 1.10
CA ALA A 220 0.08 1.62 1.09
C ALA A 220 0.66 1.76 -0.32
N LEU A 221 0.44 2.90 -0.96
CA LEU A 221 0.91 3.24 -2.30
C LEU A 221 2.07 4.23 -2.20
N ASN A 222 3.21 3.87 -2.73
CA ASN A 222 4.39 4.73 -2.78
C ASN A 222 4.20 5.81 -3.85
N VAL A 223 3.86 7.04 -3.45
CA VAL A 223 3.68 8.16 -4.38
C VAL A 223 4.97 8.96 -4.53
N ASN A 224 5.37 9.72 -3.50
CA ASN A 224 6.56 10.57 -3.48
C ASN A 224 7.50 10.22 -2.31
N ILE A 225 7.37 9.02 -1.74
CA ILE A 225 8.10 8.61 -0.54
C ILE A 225 9.60 8.47 -0.81
N ASP A 226 10.43 8.84 0.17
CA ASP A 226 11.85 8.48 0.18
C ASP A 226 12.00 6.95 0.27
N LEU A 227 12.58 6.36 -0.75
CA LEU A 227 12.77 4.90 -0.85
C LEU A 227 13.96 4.39 -0.04
N LYS A 228 14.87 5.28 0.40
CA LYS A 228 16.09 4.90 1.12
C LYS A 228 15.81 4.05 2.38
N PRO A 229 14.81 4.34 3.23
CA PRO A 229 14.54 3.53 4.41
C PRO A 229 14.15 2.07 4.11
N PHE A 230 13.62 1.79 2.93
CA PHE A 230 13.34 0.41 2.52
C PHE A 230 14.60 -0.44 2.35
N SER A 231 15.77 0.17 2.07
CA SER A 231 17.05 -0.54 2.00
C SER A 231 17.60 -0.94 3.38
N TRP A 232 16.98 -0.48 4.45
CA TRP A 232 17.35 -0.84 5.83
C TRP A 232 16.59 -2.06 6.36
N ILE A 233 15.73 -2.61 5.54
CA ILE A 233 14.93 -3.80 5.86
C ILE A 233 15.01 -4.81 4.72
N GLN A 234 14.80 -6.08 5.03
CA GLN A 234 14.53 -7.12 4.05
C GLN A 234 13.01 -7.27 3.91
N PRO A 235 12.38 -6.55 2.96
CA PRO A 235 10.94 -6.58 2.84
C PRO A 235 10.49 -7.98 2.40
N CYS A 236 9.49 -8.53 3.08
CA CYS A 236 8.86 -9.80 2.73
C CYS A 236 9.74 -11.07 2.79
N GLY A 237 10.98 -10.98 3.31
CA GLY A 237 11.91 -12.11 3.34
C GLY A 237 12.37 -12.58 1.95
N LEU A 238 12.17 -11.78 0.91
CA LEU A 238 12.61 -12.06 -0.45
C LEU A 238 13.91 -11.30 -0.75
N GLU A 239 14.90 -12.01 -1.28
CA GLU A 239 16.13 -11.40 -1.80
C GLU A 239 15.86 -10.75 -3.16
N GLY A 240 16.51 -9.61 -3.44
CA GLY A 240 16.44 -8.94 -4.74
C GLY A 240 15.14 -8.17 -5.02
N VAL A 241 14.29 -7.95 -4.01
CA VAL A 241 13.10 -7.09 -4.13
C VAL A 241 13.46 -5.66 -3.80
N TRP A 242 13.22 -4.77 -4.75
CA TRP A 242 13.38 -3.32 -4.58
C TRP A 242 12.02 -2.65 -4.47
N MET A 243 12.01 -1.47 -3.91
CA MET A 243 10.81 -0.62 -3.88
C MET A 243 10.94 0.45 -4.94
N THR A 244 9.80 0.83 -5.53
CA THR A 244 9.68 2.01 -6.39
C THR A 244 8.56 2.92 -5.90
N SER A 245 8.39 4.09 -6.53
CA SER A 245 7.33 5.05 -6.27
C SER A 245 6.80 5.63 -7.58
N MET A 246 5.58 6.19 -7.55
CA MET A 246 5.04 6.88 -8.73
C MET A 246 5.95 8.01 -9.18
N GLN A 247 6.54 8.75 -8.25
CA GLN A 247 7.52 9.80 -8.54
C GLN A 247 8.74 9.25 -9.31
N GLN A 248 9.26 8.09 -8.89
CA GLN A 248 10.43 7.49 -9.56
C GLN A 248 10.07 6.99 -10.96
N GLU A 249 8.92 6.36 -11.14
CA GLU A 249 8.47 5.85 -12.45
C GLU A 249 8.15 6.98 -13.45
N LEU A 250 7.69 8.14 -12.96
CA LEU A 250 7.31 9.29 -13.80
C LEU A 250 8.41 10.34 -13.94
N GLY A 251 9.47 10.27 -13.12
CA GLY A 251 10.53 11.28 -13.07
C GLY A 251 10.09 12.63 -12.50
N ARG A 252 8.94 12.72 -11.82
CA ARG A 252 8.40 13.94 -11.21
C ARG A 252 7.51 13.66 -10.01
N GLU A 253 7.43 14.60 -9.08
CA GLU A 253 6.47 14.56 -7.98
C GLU A 253 5.02 14.68 -8.46
N LEU A 254 4.12 14.09 -7.70
CA LEU A 254 2.68 14.18 -7.90
C LEU A 254 2.02 14.89 -6.71
N PRO A 255 0.98 15.72 -6.93
CA PRO A 255 0.17 16.24 -5.84
C PRO A 255 -0.54 15.09 -5.12
N MET A 256 -0.30 14.92 -3.82
CA MET A 256 -0.88 13.83 -3.02
C MET A 256 -2.40 13.86 -3.02
N ASN A 257 -3.01 15.07 -3.04
CA ASN A 257 -4.46 15.23 -3.08
C ASN A 257 -5.07 14.67 -4.37
N ASP A 258 -4.39 14.84 -5.52
CA ASP A 258 -4.87 14.31 -6.80
C ASP A 258 -4.85 12.78 -6.78
N VAL A 259 -3.76 12.19 -6.26
CA VAL A 259 -3.66 10.74 -6.11
C VAL A 259 -4.71 10.21 -5.13
N CYS A 260 -4.94 10.90 -4.01
CA CYS A 260 -5.95 10.52 -3.03
C CYS A 260 -7.37 10.57 -3.64
N THR A 261 -7.67 11.59 -4.46
CA THR A 261 -8.95 11.70 -5.17
C THR A 261 -9.18 10.49 -6.08
N VAL A 262 -8.20 10.15 -6.92
CA VAL A 262 -8.31 9.00 -7.82
C VAL A 262 -8.42 7.69 -7.03
N VAL A 263 -7.68 7.51 -5.92
CA VAL A 263 -7.82 6.32 -5.07
C VAL A 263 -9.24 6.19 -4.52
N LYS A 264 -9.88 7.29 -4.09
CA LYS A 264 -11.27 7.29 -3.63
C LYS A 264 -12.23 6.85 -4.74
N GLU A 265 -12.10 7.41 -5.94
CA GLU A 265 -12.89 7.01 -7.12
C GLU A 265 -12.71 5.52 -7.44
N GLN A 266 -11.50 4.98 -7.30
CA GLN A 266 -11.26 3.55 -7.51
C GLN A 266 -11.86 2.69 -6.41
N PHE A 267 -11.90 3.15 -5.15
CA PHE A 267 -12.62 2.45 -4.07
C PHE A 267 -14.11 2.36 -4.39
N GLU A 268 -14.74 3.45 -4.86
CA GLU A 268 -16.14 3.46 -5.28
C GLU A 268 -16.38 2.48 -6.43
N SER A 269 -15.57 2.57 -7.48
CA SER A 269 -15.73 1.75 -8.69
C SER A 269 -15.51 0.26 -8.46
N VAL A 270 -14.46 -0.11 -7.71
CA VAL A 270 -14.03 -1.52 -7.55
C VAL A 270 -14.88 -2.25 -6.51
N LEU A 271 -15.26 -1.56 -5.42
CA LEU A 271 -16.01 -2.16 -4.32
C LEU A 271 -17.51 -1.88 -4.38
N ASP A 272 -17.98 -1.14 -5.39
CA ASP A 272 -19.39 -0.71 -5.53
C ASP A 272 -19.87 0.03 -4.28
N LEU A 273 -19.08 1.04 -3.86
CA LEU A 273 -19.34 1.88 -2.71
C LEU A 273 -19.79 3.27 -3.13
N ASN A 274 -20.57 3.93 -2.26
CA ASN A 274 -20.84 5.36 -2.33
C ASN A 274 -20.07 6.05 -1.20
N LEU A 275 -18.93 6.68 -1.53
CA LEU A 275 -18.08 7.34 -0.55
C LEU A 275 -18.62 8.72 -0.21
N THR A 276 -18.94 8.93 1.04
CA THR A 276 -19.32 10.24 1.56
C THR A 276 -18.22 10.79 2.45
N ALA A 277 -17.69 11.96 2.08
CA ALA A 277 -16.68 12.63 2.88
C ALA A 277 -17.25 13.00 4.25
N THR A 278 -16.53 12.65 5.31
CA THR A 278 -16.89 13.05 6.67
C THR A 278 -15.66 13.52 7.45
N SER A 279 -15.88 14.37 8.45
CA SER A 279 -14.78 14.90 9.25
C SER A 279 -14.34 13.91 10.34
N PHE A 280 -13.08 13.99 10.73
CA PHE A 280 -12.57 13.23 11.87
C PHE A 280 -13.33 13.55 13.17
N SER A 281 -13.73 14.81 13.39
CA SER A 281 -14.52 15.24 14.54
C SER A 281 -15.90 14.58 14.57
N HIS A 282 -16.56 14.45 13.43
CA HIS A 282 -17.85 13.73 13.34
C HIS A 282 -17.69 12.24 13.69
N LEU A 283 -16.67 11.59 13.14
CA LEU A 283 -16.36 10.20 13.47
C LEU A 283 -16.06 10.00 14.98
N GLN A 284 -15.30 10.93 15.60
CA GLN A 284 -15.04 10.89 17.04
C GLN A 284 -16.31 11.03 17.88
N GLN A 285 -17.23 11.90 17.48
CA GLN A 285 -18.53 12.05 18.16
C GLN A 285 -19.35 10.77 18.12
N GLN A 286 -19.39 10.09 16.96
CA GLN A 286 -20.08 8.79 16.84
C GLN A 286 -19.45 7.71 17.73
N LEU A 287 -18.13 7.69 17.87
CA LEU A 287 -17.42 6.76 18.75
C LEU A 287 -17.69 7.02 20.24
N GLN A 288 -17.89 8.28 20.63
CA GLN A 288 -18.12 8.70 22.04
C GLN A 288 -19.59 8.65 22.46
N ASN A 289 -20.53 8.90 21.53
CA ASN A 289 -21.95 9.01 21.80
C ASN A 289 -22.76 8.02 20.94
N PRO A 290 -22.78 6.72 21.31
CA PRO A 290 -23.39 5.68 20.49
C PRO A 290 -24.92 5.80 20.29
N ASN A 291 -25.59 6.68 21.06
CA ASN A 291 -27.05 6.88 21.02
C ASN A 291 -27.50 8.05 20.14
N GLN A 292 -26.60 8.84 19.58
CA GLN A 292 -26.92 9.90 18.64
C GLN A 292 -26.75 9.40 17.20
N ARG A 293 -27.82 8.78 16.64
CA ARG A 293 -27.88 8.61 15.18
C ARG A 293 -27.93 10.02 14.55
N PRO A 294 -27.09 10.31 13.53
CA PRO A 294 -27.29 11.53 12.77
C PRO A 294 -28.70 11.52 12.14
N PRO A 295 -29.38 12.67 12.09
CA PRO A 295 -30.63 12.77 11.33
C PRO A 295 -30.32 12.30 9.89
N ALA A 296 -31.17 11.41 9.35
CA ALA A 296 -31.12 11.06 7.95
C ALA A 296 -31.26 12.35 7.17
N GLU A 297 -30.18 12.77 6.47
CA GLU A 297 -30.28 13.87 5.52
C GLU A 297 -31.17 13.38 4.39
N HIS A 298 -32.46 13.73 4.48
CA HIS A 298 -33.41 13.58 3.38
C HIS A 298 -32.93 14.55 2.29
N GLY A 299 -32.39 14.00 1.21
CA GLY A 299 -32.09 14.75 0.01
C GLY A 299 -33.34 15.51 -0.46
N VAL A 300 -33.15 16.81 -0.69
CA VAL A 300 -34.05 17.70 -1.40
C VAL A 300 -33.64 17.69 -2.88
#